data_913081ecd0001a09d611dfc944a30da1
#
_entry.id   913081ecd0001a09d611dfc944a30da1
#
_cell.length_a   1.000
_cell.length_b   1.000
_cell.length_c   1.000
_cell.angle_alpha   90.00
_cell.angle_beta   90.00
_cell.angle_gamma   90.00
#
_symmetry.space_group_name_H-M   'P 1'
#
loop_
_entity.id
_entity.type
_entity.pdbx_description
1 polymer ?
#
loop_
_entity_poly.entity_id
_entity_poly.type
_entity_poly.pdbx_seq_one_letter_code
_entity_poly.pdbx_strand_id
1 'polypeptide(L)'
;MRVTIVGGGILGTAHALEVVRRGHEVVHLERETEARGATVRNFGLVWISGRAHAELAVTLRSRELWERLGQQIPRIGFRAAGSLTLLRTPGEVAVAEQAVARADAQSRGFSLFDQAQVREINPALRGKYLAGLYCSLDAAVESRQAMPAMRDYMAATGRYTFYPGTEARTIQKTAVTDDRGQRHEGDLVLVCAGAAHNGLVRELAGDLPVRRVRLQMMQTEPLEEPLTTAIADGDSFRYYPGFAGDALDALRRNEPQDAVAEEHHMQLLCVQRLHGGLTIGDTHEYTEPFAFDVTEAPYAYLVDVVEQFLGRPLPPIRQRWAGVYSQCVDPDQLVCRNSPEDGVWVVTGPGGRGMTLGPALAEQSADLIGL
;
A
#
# COMPACT_ATOMS: atom_id res chain seq x y z
N MET A 1 -9.91 12.18 25.64
CA MET A 1 -8.49 12.56 25.51
C MET A 1 -8.33 13.40 24.27
N ARG A 2 -7.30 14.23 24.24
CA ARG A 2 -6.87 14.98 23.06
C ARG A 2 -5.56 14.39 22.53
N VAL A 3 -5.57 13.90 21.28
CA VAL A 3 -4.42 13.23 20.66
C VAL A 3 -3.85 14.12 19.56
N THR A 4 -2.55 14.42 19.63
CA THR A 4 -1.83 15.10 18.57
C THR A 4 -1.18 14.10 17.63
N ILE A 5 -1.48 14.17 16.33
CA ILE A 5 -0.93 13.26 15.32
C ILE A 5 -0.04 14.07 14.37
N VAL A 6 1.17 13.57 14.13
CA VAL A 6 2.16 14.17 13.22
C VAL A 6 2.31 13.29 11.99
N GLY A 7 1.97 13.84 10.82
CA GLY A 7 2.07 13.19 9.51
C GLY A 7 0.72 12.78 8.91
N GLY A 8 0.35 13.39 7.79
CA GLY A 8 -0.94 13.24 7.08
C GLY A 8 -1.02 12.09 6.07
N GLY A 9 -0.08 11.12 6.12
CA GLY A 9 -0.13 9.90 5.32
C GLY A 9 -1.16 8.90 5.83
N ILE A 10 -1.20 7.70 5.23
CA ILE A 10 -2.19 6.66 5.57
C ILE A 10 -2.13 6.26 7.06
N LEU A 11 -0.93 6.11 7.63
CA LEU A 11 -0.83 5.74 9.05
C LEU A 11 -1.43 6.85 9.93
N GLY A 12 -0.99 8.10 9.80
CA GLY A 12 -1.52 9.20 10.61
C GLY A 12 -3.01 9.41 10.40
N THR A 13 -3.50 9.38 9.14
CA THR A 13 -4.93 9.57 8.86
C THR A 13 -5.79 8.41 9.39
N ALA A 14 -5.31 7.16 9.30
CA ALA A 14 -6.04 6.01 9.85
C ALA A 14 -6.07 6.05 11.39
N HIS A 15 -4.96 6.40 12.05
CA HIS A 15 -4.93 6.60 13.50
C HIS A 15 -5.85 7.74 13.92
N ALA A 16 -5.84 8.88 13.20
CA ALA A 16 -6.76 9.97 13.47
C ALA A 16 -8.22 9.54 13.40
N LEU A 17 -8.57 8.77 12.37
CA LEU A 17 -9.92 8.26 12.20
C LEU A 17 -10.32 7.33 13.36
N GLU A 18 -9.43 6.42 13.77
CA GLU A 18 -9.71 5.49 14.86
C GLU A 18 -9.88 6.23 16.20
N VAL A 19 -9.02 7.21 16.48
CA VAL A 19 -9.11 8.08 17.66
C VAL A 19 -10.45 8.84 17.70
N VAL A 20 -10.87 9.43 16.58
CA VAL A 20 -12.16 10.13 16.47
C VAL A 20 -13.32 9.17 16.67
N ARG A 21 -13.26 7.95 16.09
CA ARG A 21 -14.30 6.92 16.23
C ARG A 21 -14.47 6.44 17.68
N ARG A 22 -13.40 6.45 18.46
CA ARG A 22 -13.42 6.14 19.91
C ARG A 22 -13.87 7.32 20.77
N GLY A 23 -14.27 8.45 20.17
CA GLY A 23 -14.85 9.59 20.87
C GLY A 23 -13.85 10.60 21.38
N HIS A 24 -12.58 10.52 20.97
CA HIS A 24 -11.52 11.43 21.38
C HIS A 24 -11.34 12.58 20.40
N GLU A 25 -10.63 13.63 20.81
CA GLU A 25 -10.27 14.78 19.95
C GLU A 25 -8.92 14.56 19.28
N VAL A 26 -8.79 15.05 18.05
CA VAL A 26 -7.55 14.96 17.27
C VAL A 26 -7.10 16.34 16.78
N VAL A 27 -5.83 16.64 17.02
CA VAL A 27 -5.05 17.68 16.35
C VAL A 27 -4.08 16.98 15.39
N HIS A 28 -4.19 17.23 14.09
CA HIS A 28 -3.42 16.53 13.07
C HIS A 28 -2.55 17.49 12.27
N LEU A 29 -1.22 17.37 12.38
CA LEU A 29 -0.24 18.22 11.70
C LEU A 29 0.33 17.48 10.48
N GLU A 30 0.40 18.18 9.35
CA GLU A 30 1.09 17.73 8.14
C GLU A 30 1.97 18.87 7.59
N ARG A 31 3.26 18.58 7.39
CA ARG A 31 4.23 19.60 6.94
C ARG A 31 3.94 20.13 5.52
N GLU A 32 3.38 19.27 4.67
CA GLU A 32 2.95 19.66 3.34
C GLU A 32 1.48 20.13 3.38
N THR A 33 1.03 20.78 2.32
CA THR A 33 -0.38 21.15 2.20
C THR A 33 -1.33 19.96 2.14
N GLU A 34 -0.79 18.81 1.69
CA GLU A 34 -1.45 17.51 1.64
C GLU A 34 -0.39 16.39 1.60
N ALA A 35 -0.77 15.14 1.79
CA ALA A 35 0.15 14.01 1.74
C ALA A 35 0.95 13.95 0.42
N ARG A 36 2.29 13.90 0.53
CA ARG A 36 3.23 13.84 -0.61
C ARG A 36 4.10 12.59 -0.60
N GLY A 37 4.06 11.79 0.46
CA GLY A 37 4.87 10.58 0.63
C GLY A 37 4.30 9.35 -0.10
N ALA A 38 4.64 8.16 0.41
CA ALA A 38 4.28 6.86 -0.15
C ALA A 38 2.77 6.68 -0.37
N THR A 39 1.94 7.28 0.49
CA THR A 39 0.47 7.14 0.46
C THR A 39 -0.16 7.52 -0.87
N VAL A 40 0.38 8.50 -1.58
CA VAL A 40 -0.15 9.01 -2.86
C VAL A 40 0.66 8.54 -4.07
N ARG A 41 1.66 7.68 -3.84
CA ARG A 41 2.61 7.16 -4.83
C ARG A 41 2.55 5.64 -4.94
N ASN A 42 1.40 5.04 -4.65
CA ASN A 42 1.14 3.61 -4.68
C ASN A 42 -0.09 3.26 -5.54
N PHE A 43 -0.39 1.98 -5.67
CA PHE A 43 -1.52 1.48 -6.46
C PHE A 43 -2.89 1.75 -5.84
N GLY A 44 -2.97 2.06 -4.57
CA GLY A 44 -4.24 2.07 -3.83
C GLY A 44 -4.83 0.68 -3.62
N LEU A 45 -4.03 -0.38 -3.70
CA LEU A 45 -4.50 -1.74 -3.49
C LEU A 45 -4.71 -2.05 -2.01
N VAL A 46 -5.81 -2.73 -1.74
CA VAL A 46 -6.07 -3.49 -0.53
C VAL A 46 -5.81 -4.95 -0.90
N TRP A 47 -4.55 -5.40 -0.68
CA TRP A 47 -3.96 -6.59 -1.29
C TRP A 47 -3.89 -7.75 -0.30
N ILE A 48 -4.74 -8.77 -0.48
CA ILE A 48 -4.86 -9.96 0.37
C ILE A 48 -4.02 -11.11 -0.21
N SER A 49 -4.06 -11.27 -1.53
CA SER A 49 -3.49 -12.42 -2.24
C SER A 49 -2.02 -12.67 -1.91
N GLY A 50 -1.20 -11.63 -1.87
CA GLY A 50 0.24 -11.75 -1.64
C GLY A 50 0.69 -11.84 -0.17
N ARG A 51 -0.23 -11.78 0.80
CA ARG A 51 0.13 -11.71 2.23
C ARG A 51 0.56 -13.07 2.79
N ALA A 52 1.56 -13.08 3.67
CA ALA A 52 1.93 -14.28 4.43
C ALA A 52 0.74 -14.83 5.23
N HIS A 53 0.77 -16.12 5.56
CA HIS A 53 -0.30 -16.73 6.36
C HIS A 53 -0.45 -16.04 7.73
N ALA A 54 0.65 -15.68 8.38
CA ALA A 54 0.65 -14.98 9.67
C ALA A 54 0.02 -13.57 9.58
N GLU A 55 0.01 -12.94 8.40
CA GLU A 55 -0.58 -11.61 8.17
C GLU A 55 -2.07 -11.68 7.84
N LEU A 56 -2.61 -12.86 7.52
CA LEU A 56 -3.93 -12.99 6.90
C LEU A 56 -5.04 -12.40 7.78
N ALA A 57 -5.04 -12.70 9.06
CA ALA A 57 -6.09 -12.24 9.98
C ALA A 57 -6.17 -10.69 10.04
N VAL A 58 -5.04 -10.01 10.21
CA VAL A 58 -4.99 -8.54 10.26
C VAL A 58 -5.31 -7.94 8.89
N THR A 59 -4.94 -8.63 7.80
CA THR A 59 -5.23 -8.17 6.44
C THR A 59 -6.73 -8.25 6.13
N LEU A 60 -7.38 -9.34 6.48
CA LEU A 60 -8.83 -9.51 6.32
C LEU A 60 -9.58 -8.49 7.19
N ARG A 61 -9.13 -8.27 8.43
CA ARG A 61 -9.70 -7.22 9.29
C ARG A 61 -9.59 -5.85 8.65
N SER A 62 -8.44 -5.53 8.07
CA SER A 62 -8.23 -4.25 7.39
C SER A 62 -9.10 -4.09 6.15
N ARG A 63 -9.28 -5.17 5.39
CA ARG A 63 -10.20 -5.18 4.23
C ARG A 63 -11.65 -4.89 4.64
N GLU A 64 -12.13 -5.51 5.72
CA GLU A 64 -13.46 -5.20 6.28
C GLU A 64 -13.60 -3.71 6.66
N LEU A 65 -12.56 -3.17 7.30
CA LEU A 65 -12.54 -1.75 7.69
C LEU A 65 -12.57 -0.83 6.45
N TRP A 66 -11.80 -1.16 5.40
CA TRP A 66 -11.84 -0.42 4.13
C TRP A 66 -13.22 -0.49 3.46
N GLU A 67 -13.87 -1.65 3.47
CA GLU A 67 -15.22 -1.79 2.91
C GLU A 67 -16.25 -0.94 3.65
N ARG A 68 -16.23 -0.96 4.99
CA ARG A 68 -17.08 -0.09 5.82
C ARG A 68 -16.80 1.40 5.55
N LEU A 69 -15.52 1.77 5.43
CA LEU A 69 -15.13 3.12 5.09
C LEU A 69 -15.63 3.51 3.70
N GLY A 70 -15.58 2.60 2.73
CA GLY A 70 -16.13 2.81 1.39
C GLY A 70 -17.63 3.13 1.37
N GLN A 71 -18.38 2.44 2.24
CA GLN A 71 -19.81 2.69 2.42
C GLN A 71 -20.09 4.05 3.10
N GLN A 72 -19.28 4.42 4.10
CA GLN A 72 -19.43 5.66 4.87
C GLN A 72 -18.90 6.89 4.13
N ILE A 73 -17.86 6.70 3.34
CA ILE A 73 -17.12 7.77 2.65
C ILE A 73 -16.93 7.37 1.17
N PRO A 74 -17.96 7.47 0.32
CA PRO A 74 -17.88 7.01 -1.08
C PRO A 74 -16.72 7.62 -1.88
N ARG A 75 -16.27 8.83 -1.52
CA ARG A 75 -15.14 9.54 -2.15
C ARG A 75 -13.79 8.83 -2.01
N ILE A 76 -13.62 7.86 -1.10
CA ILE A 76 -12.38 7.07 -1.07
C ILE A 76 -12.25 6.15 -2.27
N GLY A 77 -13.33 5.92 -3.01
CA GLY A 77 -13.35 5.12 -4.23
C GLY A 77 -13.04 3.64 -3.98
N PHE A 78 -13.56 3.06 -2.89
CA PHE A 78 -13.39 1.63 -2.59
C PHE A 78 -14.10 0.77 -3.65
N ARG A 79 -13.36 -0.18 -4.21
CA ARG A 79 -13.84 -1.12 -5.24
C ARG A 79 -13.41 -2.54 -4.86
N ALA A 80 -14.37 -3.40 -4.55
CA ALA A 80 -14.16 -4.83 -4.27
C ALA A 80 -14.18 -5.63 -5.60
N ALA A 81 -13.28 -5.28 -6.51
CA ALA A 81 -13.25 -5.83 -7.87
C ALA A 81 -12.41 -7.11 -8.00
N GLY A 82 -11.70 -7.48 -6.94
CA GLY A 82 -10.74 -8.58 -7.00
C GLY A 82 -9.49 -8.24 -7.80
N SER A 83 -8.66 -9.26 -7.98
CA SER A 83 -7.46 -9.20 -8.82
C SER A 83 -7.26 -10.48 -9.63
N LEU A 84 -6.55 -10.37 -10.74
CA LEU A 84 -6.08 -11.50 -11.56
C LEU A 84 -4.56 -11.45 -11.65
N THR A 85 -3.88 -12.48 -11.14
CA THR A 85 -2.47 -12.72 -11.45
C THR A 85 -2.42 -13.56 -12.72
N LEU A 86 -1.96 -12.98 -13.83
CA LEU A 86 -1.92 -13.61 -15.14
C LEU A 86 -0.65 -14.43 -15.31
N LEU A 87 -0.81 -15.69 -15.70
CA LEU A 87 0.22 -16.73 -15.71
C LEU A 87 0.68 -17.00 -17.13
N ARG A 88 1.98 -16.88 -17.38
CA ARG A 88 2.58 -16.98 -18.71
C ARG A 88 3.23 -18.34 -18.96
N THR A 89 3.63 -19.03 -17.89
CA THR A 89 4.41 -20.27 -17.97
C THR A 89 3.77 -21.40 -17.19
N PRO A 90 4.09 -22.68 -17.51
CA PRO A 90 3.63 -23.82 -16.73
C PRO A 90 4.10 -23.80 -15.28
N GLY A 91 5.29 -23.27 -14.99
CA GLY A 91 5.79 -23.13 -13.62
C GLY A 91 4.96 -22.13 -12.80
N GLU A 92 4.55 -21.02 -13.40
CA GLU A 92 3.63 -20.05 -12.75
C GLU A 92 2.26 -20.70 -12.50
N VAL A 93 1.74 -21.50 -13.42
CA VAL A 93 0.48 -22.24 -13.23
C VAL A 93 0.60 -23.21 -12.05
N ALA A 94 1.71 -23.95 -11.93
CA ALA A 94 1.95 -24.87 -10.82
C ALA A 94 1.97 -24.14 -9.44
N VAL A 95 2.51 -22.93 -9.37
CA VAL A 95 2.45 -22.10 -8.14
C VAL A 95 1.01 -21.73 -7.80
N ALA A 96 0.22 -21.35 -8.80
CA ALA A 96 -1.19 -21.03 -8.60
C ALA A 96 -2.01 -22.25 -8.17
N GLU A 97 -1.77 -23.42 -8.78
CA GLU A 97 -2.37 -24.70 -8.37
C GLU A 97 -2.05 -25.05 -6.91
N GLN A 98 -0.79 -24.87 -6.51
CA GLN A 98 -0.40 -25.04 -5.10
C GLN A 98 -1.13 -24.04 -4.19
N ALA A 99 -1.27 -22.78 -4.62
CA ALA A 99 -1.95 -21.75 -3.84
C ALA A 99 -3.43 -22.06 -3.61
N VAL A 100 -4.16 -22.55 -4.64
CA VAL A 100 -5.58 -22.91 -4.50
C VAL A 100 -5.80 -24.23 -3.75
N ALA A 101 -4.79 -25.10 -3.70
CA ALA A 101 -4.84 -26.34 -2.92
C ALA A 101 -4.59 -26.14 -1.41
N ARG A 102 -4.15 -24.96 -0.98
CA ARG A 102 -3.85 -24.69 0.44
C ARG A 102 -5.11 -24.58 1.30
N ALA A 103 -4.99 -24.90 2.57
CA ALA A 103 -6.09 -24.81 3.52
C ALA A 103 -6.66 -23.38 3.68
N ASP A 104 -5.85 -22.34 3.45
CA ASP A 104 -6.27 -20.93 3.53
C ASP A 104 -6.78 -20.35 2.20
N ALA A 105 -6.83 -21.14 1.12
CA ALA A 105 -7.22 -20.65 -0.21
C ALA A 105 -8.64 -20.03 -0.22
N GLN A 106 -9.59 -20.69 0.41
CA GLN A 106 -10.96 -20.19 0.51
C GLN A 106 -11.01 -18.88 1.29
N SER A 107 -10.27 -18.76 2.39
CA SER A 107 -10.20 -17.54 3.21
C SER A 107 -9.56 -16.37 2.47
N ARG A 108 -8.75 -16.65 1.43
CA ARG A 108 -8.18 -15.65 0.53
C ARG A 108 -9.08 -15.33 -0.67
N GLY A 109 -10.12 -16.13 -0.90
CA GLY A 109 -10.96 -16.01 -2.08
C GLY A 109 -10.24 -16.39 -3.37
N PHE A 110 -9.34 -17.40 -3.32
CA PHE A 110 -8.58 -17.86 -4.48
C PHE A 110 -9.39 -18.80 -5.36
N SER A 111 -9.26 -18.61 -6.67
CA SER A 111 -9.73 -19.51 -7.72
C SER A 111 -8.76 -19.50 -8.89
N LEU A 112 -8.46 -20.64 -9.47
CA LEU A 112 -7.65 -20.72 -10.68
C LEU A 112 -8.59 -20.78 -11.89
N PHE A 113 -8.39 -19.89 -12.84
CA PHE A 113 -9.23 -19.73 -14.02
C PHE A 113 -8.44 -20.00 -15.30
N ASP A 114 -9.07 -20.65 -16.26
CA ASP A 114 -8.58 -20.74 -17.63
C ASP A 114 -8.75 -19.38 -18.38
N GLN A 115 -8.24 -19.34 -19.61
CA GLN A 115 -8.32 -18.10 -20.42
C GLN A 115 -9.75 -17.63 -20.69
N ALA A 116 -10.70 -18.55 -20.83
CA ALA A 116 -12.09 -18.20 -21.11
C ALA A 116 -12.73 -17.54 -19.87
N GLN A 117 -12.54 -18.13 -18.71
CA GLN A 117 -13.00 -17.61 -17.43
C GLN A 117 -12.33 -16.25 -17.08
N VAL A 118 -11.02 -16.10 -17.35
CA VAL A 118 -10.33 -14.83 -17.17
C VAL A 118 -10.97 -13.74 -18.04
N ARG A 119 -11.28 -14.01 -19.31
CA ARG A 119 -11.91 -13.07 -20.24
C ARG A 119 -13.37 -12.78 -19.87
N GLU A 120 -14.07 -13.72 -19.27
CA GLU A 120 -15.42 -13.50 -18.75
C GLU A 120 -15.40 -12.47 -17.61
N ILE A 121 -14.43 -12.59 -16.68
CA ILE A 121 -14.28 -11.65 -15.54
C ILE A 121 -13.70 -10.31 -15.99
N ASN A 122 -12.69 -10.32 -16.86
CA ASN A 122 -12.02 -9.11 -17.34
C ASN A 122 -11.91 -9.12 -18.87
N PRO A 123 -12.93 -8.67 -19.60
CA PRO A 123 -12.97 -8.70 -21.07
C PRO A 123 -11.86 -7.90 -21.78
N ALA A 124 -11.20 -6.98 -21.06
CA ALA A 124 -10.07 -6.23 -21.60
C ALA A 124 -8.79 -7.08 -21.80
N LEU A 125 -8.71 -8.25 -21.14
CA LEU A 125 -7.55 -9.15 -21.19
C LEU A 125 -7.66 -10.11 -22.40
N ARG A 126 -7.30 -9.62 -23.58
CA ARG A 126 -7.41 -10.38 -24.85
C ARG A 126 -6.10 -10.97 -25.32
N GLY A 127 -5.01 -10.70 -24.60
CA GLY A 127 -3.66 -11.04 -25.01
C GLY A 127 -3.22 -12.46 -24.66
N LYS A 128 -1.94 -12.63 -24.33
CA LYS A 128 -1.27 -13.92 -24.15
C LYS A 128 -1.02 -14.22 -22.68
N TYR A 129 -1.65 -15.25 -22.16
CA TYR A 129 -1.43 -15.87 -20.85
C TYR A 129 -2.02 -17.29 -20.90
N LEU A 130 -1.62 -18.17 -20.01
CA LEU A 130 -2.11 -19.57 -19.93
C LEU A 130 -3.34 -19.69 -19.04
N ALA A 131 -3.32 -19.00 -17.90
CA ALA A 131 -4.34 -19.04 -16.86
C ALA A 131 -4.31 -17.76 -16.03
N GLY A 132 -5.20 -17.62 -15.04
CA GLY A 132 -5.20 -16.54 -14.07
C GLY A 132 -5.55 -17.03 -12.68
N LEU A 133 -4.75 -16.65 -11.68
CA LEU A 133 -5.14 -16.80 -10.28
C LEU A 133 -6.01 -15.60 -9.91
N TYR A 134 -7.28 -15.85 -9.67
CA TYR A 134 -8.23 -14.85 -9.21
C TYR A 134 -8.26 -14.80 -7.68
N CYS A 135 -8.20 -13.59 -7.10
CA CYS A 135 -8.45 -13.31 -5.70
C CYS A 135 -9.66 -12.40 -5.57
N SER A 136 -10.79 -12.92 -5.13
CA SER A 136 -12.05 -12.16 -5.01
C SER A 136 -12.03 -11.13 -3.88
N LEU A 137 -11.13 -11.28 -2.91
CA LEU A 137 -11.05 -10.40 -1.74
C LEU A 137 -10.14 -9.18 -1.93
N ASP A 138 -9.30 -9.17 -2.96
CA ASP A 138 -8.52 -7.99 -3.29
C ASP A 138 -9.43 -6.83 -3.68
N ALA A 139 -9.02 -5.62 -3.31
CA ALA A 139 -9.79 -4.41 -3.57
C ALA A 139 -8.87 -3.24 -3.90
N ALA A 140 -9.44 -2.13 -4.33
CA ALA A 140 -8.72 -0.90 -4.60
C ALA A 140 -9.41 0.31 -3.98
N VAL A 141 -8.61 1.34 -3.66
CA VAL A 141 -9.08 2.67 -3.24
C VAL A 141 -8.37 3.75 -4.07
N GLU A 142 -8.95 4.93 -4.14
CA GLU A 142 -8.28 6.09 -4.77
C GLU A 142 -7.29 6.71 -3.78
N SER A 143 -6.04 6.26 -3.77
CA SER A 143 -5.02 6.64 -2.79
C SER A 143 -4.82 8.16 -2.66
N ARG A 144 -4.98 8.91 -3.77
CA ARG A 144 -4.86 10.39 -3.79
C ARG A 144 -6.11 11.11 -3.28
N GLN A 145 -7.27 10.44 -3.27
CA GLN A 145 -8.55 11.00 -2.81
C GLN A 145 -8.92 10.52 -1.41
N ALA A 146 -8.47 9.34 -1.01
CA ALA A 146 -8.87 8.72 0.25
C ALA A 146 -8.48 9.56 1.47
N MET A 147 -7.25 10.10 1.51
CA MET A 147 -6.80 10.89 2.65
C MET A 147 -7.61 12.18 2.86
N PRO A 148 -7.80 13.06 1.87
CA PRO A 148 -8.66 14.22 2.04
C PRO A 148 -10.12 13.84 2.34
N ALA A 149 -10.68 12.79 1.72
CA ALA A 149 -12.03 12.34 2.00
C ALA A 149 -12.23 11.89 3.46
N MET A 150 -11.27 11.14 4.01
CA MET A 150 -11.28 10.72 5.42
C MET A 150 -11.15 11.93 6.36
N ARG A 151 -10.33 12.92 6.03
CA ARG A 151 -10.19 14.16 6.82
C ARG A 151 -11.48 14.97 6.84
N ASP A 152 -12.12 15.13 5.67
CA ASP A 152 -13.43 15.83 5.58
C ASP A 152 -14.49 15.13 6.44
N TYR A 153 -14.51 13.80 6.39
CA TYR A 153 -15.42 13.00 7.23
C TYR A 153 -15.17 13.21 8.73
N MET A 154 -13.91 13.21 9.16
CA MET A 154 -13.56 13.45 10.56
C MET A 154 -13.89 14.89 10.98
N ALA A 155 -13.62 15.87 10.13
CA ALA A 155 -13.90 17.29 10.42
C ALA A 155 -15.40 17.54 10.68
N ALA A 156 -16.27 16.82 9.98
CA ALA A 156 -17.72 16.89 10.18
C ALA A 156 -18.17 16.44 11.58
N THR A 157 -17.33 15.69 12.33
CA THR A 157 -17.65 15.26 13.71
C THR A 157 -17.44 16.36 14.77
N GLY A 158 -16.74 17.45 14.41
CA GLY A 158 -16.33 18.50 15.36
C GLY A 158 -15.18 18.11 16.31
N ARG A 159 -14.63 16.89 16.18
CA ARG A 159 -13.54 16.37 17.04
C ARG A 159 -12.18 16.31 16.35
N TYR A 160 -12.07 16.84 15.15
CA TYR A 160 -10.86 16.75 14.35
C TYR A 160 -10.48 18.11 13.80
N THR A 161 -9.22 18.50 14.03
CA THR A 161 -8.64 19.72 13.47
C THR A 161 -7.38 19.36 12.69
N PHE A 162 -7.31 19.78 11.44
CA PHE A 162 -6.17 19.53 10.55
C PHE A 162 -5.37 20.83 10.33
N TYR A 163 -4.06 20.72 10.47
CA TYR A 163 -3.10 21.81 10.23
C TYR A 163 -2.19 21.44 9.05
N PRO A 164 -2.60 21.75 7.80
CA PRO A 164 -1.74 21.56 6.62
C PRO A 164 -0.64 22.62 6.59
N GLY A 165 0.49 22.28 5.94
CA GLY A 165 1.66 23.17 5.85
C GLY A 165 2.24 23.51 7.21
N THR A 166 2.20 22.58 8.16
CA THR A 166 2.63 22.77 9.55
C THR A 166 3.57 21.63 9.96
N GLU A 167 4.85 21.94 10.10
CA GLU A 167 5.87 20.96 10.45
C GLU A 167 6.08 20.91 11.98
N ALA A 168 5.97 19.71 12.56
CA ALA A 168 6.33 19.49 13.95
C ALA A 168 7.85 19.57 14.11
N ARG A 169 8.34 20.44 15.00
CA ARG A 169 9.76 20.70 15.23
C ARG A 169 10.29 20.07 16.49
N THR A 170 9.55 20.15 17.57
CA THR A 170 9.93 19.54 18.85
C THR A 170 8.72 18.91 19.53
N ILE A 171 8.97 17.86 20.29
CA ILE A 171 7.99 17.24 21.18
C ILE A 171 8.59 17.26 22.58
N GLN A 172 7.86 17.78 23.53
CA GLN A 172 8.26 17.79 24.94
C GLN A 172 7.07 17.29 25.77
N LYS A 173 7.23 16.15 26.39
CA LYS A 173 6.11 15.41 26.97
C LYS A 173 5.07 15.16 25.86
N THR A 174 3.84 15.62 26.05
CA THR A 174 2.76 15.46 25.06
C THR A 174 2.42 16.77 24.31
N ALA A 175 3.30 17.76 24.32
CA ALA A 175 3.14 18.99 23.58
C ALA A 175 4.06 19.03 22.36
N VAL A 176 3.47 19.29 21.18
CA VAL A 176 4.17 19.49 19.91
C VAL A 176 4.33 20.98 19.64
N THR A 177 5.55 21.44 19.38
CA THR A 177 5.79 22.81 18.88
C THR A 177 6.07 22.75 17.39
N ASP A 178 5.36 23.53 16.60
CA ASP A 178 5.47 23.58 15.15
C ASP A 178 6.55 24.58 14.67
N ASP A 179 6.74 24.66 13.35
CA ASP A 179 7.71 25.53 12.67
C ASP A 179 7.38 27.02 12.75
N ARG A 180 6.20 27.39 13.26
CA ARG A 180 5.77 28.76 13.53
C ARG A 180 5.86 29.12 15.01
N GLY A 181 6.35 28.19 15.86
CA GLY A 181 6.41 28.34 17.30
C GLY A 181 5.07 28.16 18.01
N GLN A 182 4.02 27.73 17.31
CA GLN A 182 2.74 27.42 17.93
C GLN A 182 2.85 26.09 18.68
N ARG A 183 2.31 26.06 19.89
CA ARG A 183 2.29 24.88 20.76
C ARG A 183 0.92 24.19 20.67
N HIS A 184 0.94 22.90 20.35
CA HIS A 184 -0.22 22.02 20.29
C HIS A 184 -0.16 21.05 21.46
N GLU A 185 -0.98 21.26 22.47
CA GLU A 185 -1.03 20.42 23.67
C GLU A 185 -2.01 19.26 23.48
N GLY A 186 -1.64 18.09 23.98
CA GLY A 186 -2.46 16.89 23.98
C GLY A 186 -2.17 16.00 25.17
N ASP A 187 -2.96 14.97 25.34
CA ASP A 187 -2.74 13.89 26.33
C ASP A 187 -1.82 12.81 25.77
N LEU A 188 -1.72 12.74 24.44
CA LEU A 188 -0.95 11.73 23.70
C LEU A 188 -0.44 12.31 22.37
N VAL A 189 0.74 11.89 21.94
CA VAL A 189 1.32 12.22 20.62
C VAL A 189 1.60 10.94 19.83
N LEU A 190 1.12 10.89 18.57
CA LEU A 190 1.44 9.84 17.62
C LEU A 190 2.24 10.42 16.45
N VAL A 191 3.48 9.99 16.27
CA VAL A 191 4.35 10.43 15.18
C VAL A 191 4.33 9.39 14.06
N CYS A 192 3.69 9.73 12.93
CA CYS A 192 3.53 8.89 11.75
C CYS A 192 4.27 9.49 10.55
N ALA A 193 5.57 9.72 10.69
CA ALA A 193 6.39 10.49 9.74
C ALA A 193 6.76 9.73 8.43
N GLY A 194 6.20 8.53 8.21
CA GLY A 194 6.46 7.73 7.00
C GLY A 194 7.94 7.38 6.86
N ALA A 195 8.56 7.72 5.73
CA ALA A 195 9.97 7.45 5.44
C ALA A 195 10.94 8.54 5.95
N ALA A 196 10.47 9.54 6.69
CA ALA A 196 11.30 10.56 7.30
C ALA A 196 11.86 10.05 8.66
N HIS A 197 12.94 9.30 8.60
CA HIS A 197 13.57 8.69 9.79
C HIS A 197 14.57 9.63 10.50
N ASN A 198 14.95 10.73 9.87
CA ASN A 198 15.88 11.74 10.39
C ASN A 198 15.14 12.85 11.16
N GLY A 199 15.90 13.82 11.68
CA GLY A 199 15.35 14.97 12.42
C GLY A 199 14.53 14.52 13.62
N LEU A 200 13.30 15.02 13.73
CA LEU A 200 12.42 14.77 14.87
C LEU A 200 12.32 13.30 15.29
N VAL A 201 12.21 12.38 14.32
CA VAL A 201 12.08 10.93 14.64
C VAL A 201 13.35 10.41 15.29
N ARG A 202 14.54 10.74 14.73
CA ARG A 202 15.83 10.31 15.30
C ARG A 202 16.12 10.97 16.65
N GLU A 203 15.74 12.23 16.81
CA GLU A 203 15.92 12.95 18.08
C GLU A 203 15.05 12.36 19.19
N LEU A 204 13.84 11.89 18.86
CA LEU A 204 12.94 11.25 19.81
C LEU A 204 13.27 9.81 20.13
N ALA A 205 13.51 9.00 19.11
CA ALA A 205 13.51 7.54 19.21
C ALA A 205 14.85 6.89 18.86
N GLY A 206 15.88 7.67 18.50
CA GLY A 206 17.14 7.15 18.00
C GLY A 206 16.99 6.45 16.65
N ASP A 207 17.85 5.47 16.40
CA ASP A 207 17.76 4.65 15.18
C ASP A 207 16.75 3.52 15.37
N LEU A 208 15.67 3.58 14.60
CA LEU A 208 14.63 2.56 14.59
C LEU A 208 15.03 1.37 13.69
N PRO A 209 14.54 0.14 13.97
CA PRO A 209 14.80 -1.04 13.13
C PRO A 209 13.98 -1.01 11.82
N VAL A 210 14.13 0.03 11.05
CA VAL A 210 13.44 0.28 9.78
C VAL A 210 14.42 0.71 8.70
N ARG A 211 14.10 0.40 7.46
CA ARG A 211 14.83 0.86 6.28
C ARG A 211 13.91 1.64 5.35
N ARG A 212 14.49 2.41 4.46
CA ARG A 212 13.75 2.99 3.33
C ARG A 212 13.83 2.07 2.12
N VAL A 213 12.75 2.04 1.36
CA VAL A 213 12.68 1.33 0.07
C VAL A 213 12.16 2.29 -0.97
N ARG A 214 12.87 2.42 -2.10
CA ARG A 214 12.46 3.24 -3.23
C ARG A 214 11.85 2.37 -4.31
N LEU A 215 10.79 2.86 -4.94
CA LEU A 215 10.12 2.22 -6.05
C LEU A 215 9.86 3.23 -7.19
N GLN A 216 9.73 2.72 -8.41
CA GLN A 216 9.36 3.48 -9.59
C GLN A 216 8.02 3.01 -10.12
N MET A 217 7.18 3.96 -10.50
CA MET A 217 5.81 3.72 -10.99
C MET A 217 5.48 4.67 -12.12
N MET A 218 4.47 4.31 -12.91
CA MET A 218 3.95 5.17 -13.98
C MET A 218 2.42 5.17 -14.01
N GLN A 219 1.86 6.12 -14.76
CA GLN A 219 0.44 6.21 -15.04
C GLN A 219 0.23 6.60 -16.50
N THR A 220 -0.74 5.93 -17.13
CA THR A 220 -1.14 6.20 -18.51
C THR A 220 -2.22 7.29 -18.58
N GLU A 221 -2.46 7.82 -19.79
CA GLU A 221 -3.75 8.43 -20.11
C GLU A 221 -4.88 7.38 -19.97
N PRO A 222 -6.14 7.82 -19.92
CA PRO A 222 -7.25 6.89 -19.74
C PRO A 222 -7.29 5.77 -20.77
N LEU A 223 -7.49 4.54 -20.31
CA LEU A 223 -7.86 3.42 -21.15
C LEU A 223 -9.37 3.52 -21.38
N GLU A 224 -9.82 3.48 -22.63
CA GLU A 224 -11.24 3.62 -22.99
C GLU A 224 -12.11 2.48 -22.45
N GLU A 225 -11.51 1.29 -22.37
CA GLU A 225 -12.18 0.10 -21.87
C GLU A 225 -11.90 -0.13 -20.37
N PRO A 226 -12.90 -0.49 -19.56
CA PRO A 226 -12.68 -0.74 -18.15
C PRO A 226 -11.90 -2.03 -17.91
N LEU A 227 -10.91 -1.98 -17.00
CA LEU A 227 -10.35 -3.14 -16.33
C LEU A 227 -11.24 -3.45 -15.12
N THR A 228 -11.94 -4.55 -15.17
CA THR A 228 -12.88 -4.95 -14.10
C THR A 228 -12.19 -5.49 -12.85
N THR A 229 -10.90 -5.85 -12.94
CA THR A 229 -10.06 -6.30 -11.83
C THR A 229 -8.74 -5.55 -11.82
N ALA A 230 -8.03 -5.56 -10.68
CA ALA A 230 -6.61 -5.30 -10.69
C ALA A 230 -5.87 -6.46 -11.42
N ILE A 231 -4.67 -6.18 -11.95
CA ILE A 231 -3.85 -7.15 -12.67
C ILE A 231 -2.49 -7.26 -11.98
N ALA A 232 -1.98 -8.49 -11.90
CA ALA A 232 -0.61 -8.83 -11.53
C ALA A 232 -0.03 -9.81 -12.54
N ASP A 233 1.29 -10.02 -12.53
CA ASP A 233 1.95 -11.08 -13.27
C ASP A 233 2.51 -12.18 -12.35
N GLY A 234 3.10 -13.21 -12.93
CA GLY A 234 3.72 -14.33 -12.21
C GLY A 234 4.92 -13.93 -11.35
N ASP A 235 5.57 -12.80 -11.63
CA ASP A 235 6.65 -12.28 -10.79
C ASP A 235 6.16 -11.84 -9.41
N SER A 236 4.87 -11.55 -9.27
CA SER A 236 4.22 -11.35 -7.97
C SER A 236 4.35 -12.56 -7.04
N PHE A 237 4.42 -13.79 -7.58
CA PHE A 237 4.67 -15.00 -6.78
C PHE A 237 6.07 -15.01 -6.17
N ARG A 238 7.05 -14.50 -6.90
CA ARG A 238 8.45 -14.41 -6.46
C ARG A 238 8.66 -13.37 -5.38
N TYR A 239 7.88 -12.30 -5.45
CA TYR A 239 7.98 -11.15 -4.54
C TYR A 239 7.20 -11.33 -3.24
N TYR A 240 5.97 -11.82 -3.31
CA TYR A 240 5.09 -11.89 -2.15
C TYR A 240 5.26 -13.18 -1.35
N PRO A 241 5.36 -13.09 0.00
CA PRO A 241 5.54 -14.25 0.86
C PRO A 241 4.31 -15.20 0.90
N GLY A 242 3.15 -14.71 0.46
CA GLY A 242 1.92 -15.50 0.40
C GLY A 242 1.98 -16.73 -0.50
N PHE A 243 2.96 -16.83 -1.38
CA PHE A 243 3.10 -17.92 -2.37
C PHE A 243 4.26 -18.86 -2.07
N ALA A 244 4.94 -18.71 -0.93
CA ALA A 244 6.04 -19.59 -0.55
C ALA A 244 5.63 -21.08 -0.55
N GLY A 245 6.50 -21.94 -1.10
CA GLY A 245 6.29 -23.39 -1.18
C GLY A 245 7.08 -24.04 -2.31
N ASP A 246 6.98 -25.38 -2.42
CA ASP A 246 7.80 -26.19 -3.32
C ASP A 246 7.64 -25.80 -4.80
N ALA A 247 6.44 -25.44 -5.23
CA ALA A 247 6.19 -25.01 -6.60
C ALA A 247 6.89 -23.68 -6.93
N LEU A 248 6.90 -22.72 -6.00
CA LEU A 248 7.65 -21.47 -6.18
C LEU A 248 9.15 -21.72 -6.21
N ASP A 249 9.67 -22.62 -5.37
CA ASP A 249 11.09 -22.98 -5.39
C ASP A 249 11.48 -23.69 -6.69
N ALA A 250 10.60 -24.51 -7.24
CA ALA A 250 10.79 -25.12 -8.56
C ALA A 250 10.76 -24.05 -9.68
N LEU A 251 9.82 -23.11 -9.64
CA LEU A 251 9.74 -22.00 -10.57
C LEU A 251 11.03 -21.17 -10.58
N ARG A 252 11.55 -20.81 -9.42
CA ARG A 252 12.81 -20.05 -9.29
C ARG A 252 14.02 -20.78 -9.85
N ARG A 253 14.07 -22.12 -9.71
CA ARG A 253 15.18 -22.92 -10.24
C ARG A 253 15.14 -23.14 -11.74
N ASN A 254 13.94 -23.32 -12.30
CA ASN A 254 13.76 -23.80 -13.67
C ASN A 254 13.42 -22.69 -14.67
N GLU A 255 12.86 -21.61 -14.20
CA GLU A 255 12.40 -20.51 -15.04
C GLU A 255 12.91 -19.20 -14.43
N PRO A 256 14.11 -18.71 -14.82
CA PRO A 256 14.65 -17.46 -14.30
C PRO A 256 13.71 -16.29 -14.67
N GLN A 257 13.71 -15.29 -13.83
CA GLN A 257 13.02 -14.03 -14.09
C GLN A 257 13.69 -13.31 -15.27
N ASP A 258 12.97 -12.43 -15.95
CA ASP A 258 13.58 -11.53 -16.92
C ASP A 258 14.69 -10.71 -16.27
N ALA A 259 15.81 -10.47 -17.01
CA ALA A 259 16.99 -9.83 -16.44
C ALA A 259 16.70 -8.42 -15.87
N VAL A 260 15.82 -7.65 -16.53
CA VAL A 260 15.41 -6.31 -16.04
C VAL A 260 14.57 -6.44 -14.78
N ALA A 261 13.67 -7.42 -14.75
CA ALA A 261 12.81 -7.64 -13.59
C ALA A 261 13.61 -8.15 -12.37
N GLU A 262 14.60 -9.02 -12.59
CA GLU A 262 15.50 -9.51 -11.54
C GLU A 262 16.39 -8.39 -11.00
N GLU A 263 17.05 -7.62 -11.87
CA GLU A 263 17.94 -6.52 -11.49
C GLU A 263 17.25 -5.46 -10.64
N HIS A 264 15.99 -5.15 -10.99
CA HIS A 264 15.23 -4.10 -10.32
C HIS A 264 14.21 -4.64 -9.28
N HIS A 265 14.28 -5.92 -8.93
CA HIS A 265 13.37 -6.60 -8.01
C HIS A 265 11.90 -6.30 -8.32
N MET A 266 11.51 -6.49 -9.58
CA MET A 266 10.21 -6.09 -10.09
C MET A 266 9.14 -7.15 -9.94
N GLN A 267 7.94 -6.67 -9.93
CA GLN A 267 6.70 -7.37 -10.20
C GLN A 267 5.75 -6.43 -10.93
N LEU A 268 4.83 -6.95 -11.70
CA LEU A 268 3.77 -6.13 -12.26
C LEU A 268 2.58 -6.08 -11.31
N LEU A 269 2.15 -4.87 -10.97
CA LEU A 269 0.80 -4.56 -10.54
C LEU A 269 0.23 -3.47 -11.44
N CYS A 270 -1.02 -3.63 -11.87
CA CYS A 270 -1.71 -2.65 -12.71
C CYS A 270 -3.14 -2.44 -12.19
N VAL A 271 -3.49 -1.18 -11.92
CA VAL A 271 -4.78 -0.79 -11.38
C VAL A 271 -5.36 0.35 -12.19
N GLN A 272 -6.57 0.19 -12.72
CA GLN A 272 -7.28 1.29 -13.35
C GLN A 272 -7.86 2.21 -12.27
N ARG A 273 -7.61 3.51 -12.43
CA ARG A 273 -8.15 4.58 -11.58
C ARG A 273 -9.56 4.96 -12.03
N LEU A 274 -10.33 5.62 -11.18
CA LEU A 274 -11.67 6.09 -11.53
C LEU A 274 -11.72 7.02 -12.75
N HIS A 275 -10.62 7.74 -13.01
CA HIS A 275 -10.51 8.57 -14.22
C HIS A 275 -10.07 7.80 -15.48
N GLY A 276 -9.94 6.46 -15.40
CA GLY A 276 -9.61 5.58 -16.52
C GLY A 276 -8.12 5.29 -16.72
N GLY A 277 -7.20 6.11 -16.21
CA GLY A 277 -5.76 5.88 -16.34
C GLY A 277 -5.28 4.67 -15.56
N LEU A 278 -4.27 3.96 -16.09
CA LEU A 278 -3.68 2.79 -15.46
C LEU A 278 -2.49 3.20 -14.60
N THR A 279 -2.49 2.87 -13.32
CA THR A 279 -1.31 2.94 -12.47
C THR A 279 -0.58 1.61 -12.54
N ILE A 280 0.67 1.64 -13.00
CA ILE A 280 1.49 0.46 -13.31
C ILE A 280 2.82 0.58 -12.56
N GLY A 281 3.35 -0.50 -12.02
CA GLY A 281 4.63 -0.61 -11.32
C GLY A 281 4.82 -2.02 -10.81
N ASP A 282 5.84 -2.28 -10.02
CA ASP A 282 6.84 -1.37 -9.51
C ASP A 282 8.23 -2.03 -9.45
N THR A 283 9.26 -1.23 -9.16
CA THR A 283 10.61 -1.69 -8.81
C THR A 283 10.81 -1.63 -7.31
N HIS A 284 11.89 -2.28 -6.79
CA HIS A 284 12.27 -2.15 -5.38
C HIS A 284 13.79 -1.98 -5.25
N GLU A 285 14.20 -0.83 -4.73
CA GLU A 285 15.57 -0.47 -4.45
C GLU A 285 15.76 -0.36 -2.93
N TYR A 286 16.68 -1.15 -2.39
CA TYR A 286 16.90 -1.31 -0.95
C TYR A 286 18.18 -0.64 -0.43
N THR A 287 19.10 -0.24 -1.32
CA THR A 287 20.42 0.30 -0.97
C THR A 287 20.44 1.80 -1.11
N GLU A 288 20.78 2.51 -0.05
CA GLU A 288 20.99 3.96 -0.07
C GLU A 288 22.47 4.33 -0.29
N PRO A 289 22.79 5.47 -0.90
CA PRO A 289 21.84 6.49 -1.37
C PRO A 289 21.09 6.03 -2.63
N PHE A 290 19.79 6.30 -2.67
CA PHE A 290 18.99 6.01 -3.85
C PHE A 290 19.42 6.87 -5.04
N ALA A 291 19.25 6.32 -6.26
CA ALA A 291 19.49 7.05 -7.49
C ALA A 291 18.63 8.33 -7.54
N PHE A 292 19.21 9.40 -8.07
CA PHE A 292 18.49 10.66 -8.26
C PHE A 292 17.41 10.52 -9.34
N ASP A 293 17.79 9.90 -10.47
CA ASP A 293 16.92 9.74 -11.63
C ASP A 293 16.04 8.49 -11.54
N VAL A 294 15.02 8.44 -12.42
CA VAL A 294 14.26 7.22 -12.72
C VAL A 294 14.86 6.54 -13.93
N THR A 295 14.88 5.22 -13.95
CA THR A 295 15.46 4.40 -15.01
C THR A 295 14.38 3.98 -16.01
N GLU A 296 14.61 4.13 -17.32
CA GLU A 296 13.62 3.82 -18.36
C GLU A 296 13.42 2.31 -18.61
N ALA A 297 14.45 1.48 -18.42
CA ALA A 297 14.35 0.04 -18.67
C ALA A 297 13.20 -0.65 -17.92
N PRO A 298 12.96 -0.42 -16.61
CA PRO A 298 11.81 -0.97 -15.91
C PRO A 298 10.48 -0.53 -16.52
N TYR A 299 10.35 0.70 -16.96
CA TYR A 299 9.10 1.18 -17.58
C TYR A 299 8.84 0.51 -18.92
N ALA A 300 9.86 0.34 -19.77
CA ALA A 300 9.73 -0.36 -21.04
C ALA A 300 9.29 -1.82 -20.83
N TYR A 301 9.90 -2.52 -19.86
CA TYR A 301 9.52 -3.88 -19.47
C TYR A 301 8.04 -3.96 -19.02
N LEU A 302 7.62 -3.08 -18.11
CA LEU A 302 6.24 -3.08 -17.62
C LEU A 302 5.22 -2.75 -18.72
N VAL A 303 5.55 -1.85 -19.64
CA VAL A 303 4.70 -1.54 -20.80
C VAL A 303 4.51 -2.80 -21.65
N ASP A 304 5.61 -3.47 -22.00
CA ASP A 304 5.57 -4.69 -22.84
C ASP A 304 4.71 -5.79 -22.20
N VAL A 305 4.89 -6.05 -20.90
CA VAL A 305 4.11 -7.07 -20.19
C VAL A 305 2.62 -6.73 -20.15
N VAL A 306 2.25 -5.47 -19.88
CA VAL A 306 0.82 -5.07 -19.85
C VAL A 306 0.21 -5.13 -21.24
N GLU A 307 0.93 -4.68 -22.30
CA GLU A 307 0.48 -4.79 -23.68
C GLU A 307 0.28 -6.23 -24.13
N GLN A 308 1.16 -7.15 -23.70
CA GLN A 308 0.98 -8.59 -23.94
C GLN A 308 -0.30 -9.12 -23.32
N PHE A 309 -0.66 -8.71 -22.10
CA PHE A 309 -1.89 -9.13 -21.41
C PHE A 309 -3.14 -8.51 -22.03
N LEU A 310 -3.08 -7.25 -22.42
CA LEU A 310 -4.19 -6.57 -23.08
C LEU A 310 -4.38 -7.02 -24.54
N GLY A 311 -3.31 -7.51 -25.19
CA GLY A 311 -3.30 -7.82 -26.62
C GLY A 311 -3.39 -6.58 -27.52
N ARG A 312 -3.00 -5.42 -27.00
CA ARG A 312 -3.02 -4.12 -27.68
C ARG A 312 -2.06 -3.13 -27.02
N PRO A 313 -1.65 -2.05 -27.71
CA PRO A 313 -0.84 -0.99 -27.14
C PRO A 313 -1.53 -0.28 -25.97
N LEU A 314 -0.72 0.18 -25.02
CA LEU A 314 -1.16 1.05 -23.93
C LEU A 314 -1.47 2.47 -24.44
N PRO A 315 -2.37 3.20 -23.77
CA PRO A 315 -2.45 4.64 -23.93
C PRO A 315 -1.10 5.29 -23.59
N PRO A 316 -0.81 6.50 -24.11
CA PRO A 316 0.42 7.22 -23.80
C PRO A 316 0.68 7.30 -22.29
N ILE A 317 1.96 7.20 -21.91
CA ILE A 317 2.36 7.39 -20.50
C ILE A 317 2.21 8.88 -20.16
N ARG A 318 1.35 9.17 -19.21
CA ARG A 318 1.08 10.53 -18.74
C ARG A 318 2.15 11.03 -17.77
N GLN A 319 2.61 10.16 -16.87
CA GLN A 319 3.58 10.54 -15.83
C GLN A 319 4.33 9.33 -15.26
N ARG A 320 5.56 9.59 -14.81
CA ARG A 320 6.42 8.66 -14.07
C ARG A 320 6.83 9.30 -12.75
N TRP A 321 7.02 8.51 -11.73
CA TRP A 321 7.49 8.99 -10.43
C TRP A 321 8.24 7.90 -9.65
N ALA A 322 9.05 8.34 -8.70
CA ALA A 322 9.57 7.49 -7.65
C ALA A 322 8.81 7.73 -6.35
N GLY A 323 8.65 6.69 -5.56
CA GLY A 323 8.12 6.73 -4.21
C GLY A 323 9.13 6.14 -3.22
N VAL A 324 9.11 6.59 -1.99
CA VAL A 324 9.92 6.01 -0.90
C VAL A 324 9.01 5.71 0.27
N TYR A 325 9.09 4.48 0.78
CA TYR A 325 8.36 4.08 1.98
C TYR A 325 9.30 3.54 3.05
N SER A 326 8.82 3.49 4.29
CA SER A 326 9.48 2.87 5.43
C SER A 326 9.07 1.42 5.57
N GLN A 327 10.02 0.53 5.84
CA GLN A 327 9.81 -0.90 6.04
C GLN A 327 10.58 -1.38 7.27
N CYS A 328 9.96 -2.20 8.13
CA CYS A 328 10.69 -2.90 9.18
C CYS A 328 11.81 -3.76 8.57
N VAL A 329 12.97 -3.82 9.23
CA VAL A 329 14.08 -4.67 8.81
C VAL A 329 13.73 -6.14 9.01
N ASP A 330 13.07 -6.45 10.12
CA ASP A 330 12.49 -7.76 10.38
C ASP A 330 11.25 -7.96 9.48
N PRO A 331 11.25 -8.96 8.56
CA PRO A 331 10.14 -9.21 7.66
C PRO A 331 8.85 -9.66 8.37
N ASP A 332 8.96 -10.25 9.56
CA ASP A 332 7.81 -10.72 10.35
C ASP A 332 7.13 -9.58 11.12
N GLN A 333 7.79 -8.44 11.24
CA GLN A 333 7.25 -7.26 11.89
C GLN A 333 6.43 -6.41 10.91
N LEU A 334 5.12 -6.29 11.14
CA LEU A 334 4.20 -5.55 10.25
C LEU A 334 4.37 -4.04 10.33
N VAL A 335 4.74 -3.52 11.48
CA VAL A 335 4.90 -2.09 11.76
C VAL A 335 5.79 -1.91 12.98
N CYS A 336 6.64 -0.91 12.95
CA CYS A 336 7.43 -0.48 14.10
C CYS A 336 6.58 0.46 14.96
N ARG A 337 6.37 0.10 16.22
CA ARG A 337 5.78 0.93 17.27
C ARG A 337 6.81 1.13 18.35
N ASN A 338 7.22 2.36 18.58
CA ASN A 338 8.21 2.73 19.59
C ASN A 338 7.64 3.82 20.49
N SER A 339 7.78 3.67 21.81
CA SER A 339 7.38 4.68 22.79
C SER A 339 8.65 5.22 23.46
N PRO A 340 9.20 6.32 22.93
CA PRO A 340 10.45 6.90 23.48
C PRO A 340 10.27 7.54 24.85
N GLU A 341 9.06 8.02 25.14
CA GLU A 341 8.69 8.59 26.45
C GLU A 341 7.18 8.41 26.69
N ASP A 342 6.75 8.60 27.94
CA ASP A 342 5.35 8.44 28.32
C ASP A 342 4.45 9.38 27.50
N GLY A 343 3.40 8.81 26.89
CA GLY A 343 2.44 9.55 26.08
C GLY A 343 2.93 9.91 24.68
N VAL A 344 4.12 9.45 24.26
CA VAL A 344 4.64 9.69 22.89
C VAL A 344 4.92 8.36 22.20
N TRP A 345 4.41 8.22 20.98
CA TRP A 345 4.58 7.03 20.15
C TRP A 345 5.06 7.40 18.76
N VAL A 346 5.99 6.61 18.24
CA VAL A 346 6.39 6.64 16.83
C VAL A 346 5.87 5.39 16.16
N VAL A 347 5.11 5.56 15.06
CA VAL A 347 4.50 4.47 14.30
C VAL A 347 4.93 4.58 12.84
N THR A 348 5.73 3.62 12.36
CA THR A 348 6.30 3.62 11.00
C THR A 348 6.62 2.20 10.53
N GLY A 349 7.14 2.04 9.32
CA GLY A 349 7.69 0.77 8.83
C GLY A 349 6.70 -0.27 8.31
N PRO A 350 5.47 0.06 7.84
CA PRO A 350 4.56 -0.96 7.34
C PRO A 350 4.99 -1.55 5.99
N GLY A 351 6.05 -1.03 5.37
CA GLY A 351 6.49 -1.45 4.04
C GLY A 351 5.45 -1.13 2.96
N GLY A 352 5.46 -1.89 1.87
CA GLY A 352 4.45 -1.81 0.82
C GLY A 352 3.03 -2.20 1.26
N ARG A 353 2.86 -2.58 2.55
CA ARG A 353 1.57 -2.99 3.14
C ARG A 353 0.74 -1.82 3.70
N GLY A 354 1.30 -0.60 3.73
CA GLY A 354 0.71 0.54 4.43
C GLY A 354 -0.72 0.86 4.03
N MET A 355 -1.03 0.87 2.73
CA MET A 355 -2.40 1.11 2.26
C MET A 355 -3.33 -0.04 2.65
N THR A 356 -2.93 -1.28 2.44
CA THR A 356 -3.73 -2.45 2.83
C THR A 356 -4.01 -2.45 4.32
N LEU A 357 -2.99 -2.31 5.17
CA LEU A 357 -3.07 -2.57 6.62
C LEU A 357 -3.40 -1.34 7.47
N GLY A 358 -3.31 -0.13 6.90
CA GLY A 358 -3.45 1.13 7.67
C GLY A 358 -4.60 1.16 8.68
N PRO A 359 -5.84 0.85 8.29
CA PRO A 359 -6.97 0.82 9.23
C PRO A 359 -6.82 -0.17 10.39
N ALA A 360 -6.42 -1.41 10.11
CA ALA A 360 -6.25 -2.41 11.17
C ALA A 360 -5.05 -2.13 12.08
N LEU A 361 -3.95 -1.58 11.52
CA LEU A 361 -2.81 -1.15 12.32
C LEU A 361 -3.17 0.00 13.26
N ALA A 362 -4.05 0.90 12.83
CA ALA A 362 -4.56 1.98 13.68
C ALA A 362 -5.44 1.44 14.81
N GLU A 363 -6.34 0.49 14.52
CA GLU A 363 -7.16 -0.21 15.52
C GLU A 363 -6.27 -0.89 16.57
N GLN A 364 -5.28 -1.70 16.13
CA GLN A 364 -4.33 -2.36 17.04
C GLN A 364 -3.48 -1.38 17.86
N SER A 365 -3.06 -0.26 17.26
CA SER A 365 -2.29 0.76 17.99
C SER A 365 -3.16 1.42 19.07
N ALA A 366 -4.41 1.73 18.75
CA ALA A 366 -5.33 2.33 19.70
C ALA A 366 -5.61 1.40 20.89
N ASP A 367 -5.77 0.09 20.64
CA ASP A 367 -5.91 -0.92 21.70
C ASP A 367 -4.65 -1.00 22.59
N LEU A 368 -3.45 -1.01 21.96
CA LEU A 368 -2.18 -1.07 22.68
C LEU A 368 -1.95 0.14 23.59
N ILE A 369 -2.40 1.33 23.14
CA ILE A 369 -2.17 2.60 23.83
C ILE A 369 -3.26 2.87 24.88
N GLY A 370 -4.36 2.12 24.86
CA GLY A 370 -5.48 2.26 25.79
C GLY A 370 -6.44 3.42 25.43
N LEU A 371 -6.59 3.67 24.14
CA LEU A 371 -7.56 4.64 23.60
C LEU A 371 -8.94 4.02 23.44
#